data_834ba84204bda4984860b78973a2c7ef
#
_entry.id   834ba84204bda4984860b78973a2c7ef
#
_cell.length_a   1.000
_cell.length_b   1.000
_cell.length_c   1.000
_cell.angle_alpha   90.00
_cell.angle_beta   90.00
_cell.angle_gamma   90.00
#
_symmetry.space_group_name_H-M   'P 1'
#
loop_
_entity.id
_entity.type
_entity.pdbx_description
1 polymer ?
#
loop_
_entity_poly.entity_id
_entity_poly.type
_entity_poly.pdbx_seq_one_letter_code
_entity_poly.pdbx_strand_id
1 'polypeptide(L)'
;MTLEERQAKSPRSACGYCMGGELLGAFGIPICELGVSTLILFKEQSHPGRCIVAYRDHVSEITDLTAEERNAFMEDIHRAAKAIHAAFKPDKLNYGAYGDTGCHLHVHLVPKYEGGEEWGGVFAMNPGKVFLTDEEYAETIARIRAQL
;
A
#
# COMPACT_ATOMS: atom_id res chain seq x y z
N MET A 1 10.32 -16.47 -14.37
CA MET A 1 10.95 -15.15 -14.63
C MET A 1 11.82 -14.79 -13.43
N THR A 2 13.09 -14.49 -13.65
CA THR A 2 14.03 -14.08 -12.60
C THR A 2 13.75 -12.65 -12.13
N LEU A 3 14.34 -12.25 -11.00
CA LEU A 3 14.23 -10.87 -10.54
C LEU A 3 14.84 -9.89 -11.56
N GLU A 4 16.00 -10.23 -12.14
CA GLU A 4 16.63 -9.41 -13.20
C GLU A 4 15.72 -9.21 -14.41
N GLU A 5 15.05 -10.28 -14.86
CA GLU A 5 14.10 -10.20 -15.98
C GLU A 5 12.90 -9.31 -15.65
N ARG A 6 12.39 -9.37 -14.43
CA ARG A 6 11.31 -8.51 -13.97
C ARG A 6 11.73 -7.05 -13.90
N GLN A 7 12.91 -6.80 -13.32
CA GLN A 7 13.48 -5.44 -13.22
C GLN A 7 13.77 -4.84 -14.60
N ALA A 8 14.21 -5.66 -15.56
CA ALA A 8 14.42 -5.20 -16.93
C ALA A 8 13.12 -4.78 -17.62
N LYS A 9 12.02 -5.49 -17.36
CA LYS A 9 10.70 -5.16 -17.91
C LYS A 9 10.03 -3.99 -17.19
N SER A 10 10.33 -3.80 -15.91
CA SER A 10 9.79 -2.74 -15.08
C SER A 10 10.95 -2.08 -14.31
N PRO A 11 11.71 -1.19 -14.96
CA PRO A 11 12.91 -0.61 -14.36
C PRO A 11 12.59 0.35 -13.24
N ARG A 12 13.53 0.50 -12.31
CA ARG A 12 13.45 1.43 -11.19
C ARG A 12 13.07 2.85 -11.63
N SER A 13 13.62 3.30 -12.76
CA SER A 13 13.37 4.65 -13.30
C SER A 13 11.91 4.91 -13.70
N ALA A 14 11.12 3.87 -13.93
CA ALA A 14 9.69 3.96 -14.24
C ALA A 14 8.79 3.58 -13.05
N CYS A 15 9.38 3.28 -11.90
CA CYS A 15 8.66 2.82 -10.71
C CYS A 15 8.23 3.98 -9.82
N GLY A 16 6.94 4.16 -9.62
CA GLY A 16 6.38 5.20 -8.75
C GLY A 16 6.84 5.08 -7.30
N TYR A 17 6.97 3.87 -6.78
CA TYR A 17 7.46 3.64 -5.42
C TYR A 17 8.91 4.06 -5.23
N CYS A 18 9.75 3.82 -6.22
CA CYS A 18 11.17 4.17 -6.16
C CYS A 18 11.43 5.65 -6.42
N MET A 19 10.74 6.20 -7.41
CA MET A 19 10.99 7.55 -7.90
C MET A 19 10.19 8.63 -7.19
N GLY A 20 9.04 8.28 -6.60
CA GLY A 20 8.16 9.27 -5.99
C GLY A 20 7.59 10.26 -7.01
N GLY A 21 7.41 11.51 -6.59
CA GLY A 21 6.97 12.59 -7.47
C GLY A 21 5.67 12.30 -8.20
N GLU A 22 5.61 12.67 -9.48
CA GLU A 22 4.40 12.49 -10.31
C GLU A 22 4.04 11.02 -10.54
N LEU A 23 5.02 10.13 -10.62
CA LEU A 23 4.78 8.70 -10.82
C LEU A 23 4.03 8.10 -9.63
N LEU A 24 4.47 8.38 -8.42
CA LEU A 24 3.76 7.96 -7.20
C LEU A 24 2.45 8.74 -7.05
N GLY A 25 2.48 10.03 -7.29
CA GLY A 25 1.34 10.93 -7.16
C GLY A 25 0.15 10.57 -8.04
N ALA A 26 0.36 9.79 -9.10
CA ALA A 26 -0.73 9.30 -9.94
C ALA A 26 -1.69 8.37 -9.17
N PHE A 27 -1.23 7.68 -8.13
CA PHE A 27 -2.07 6.72 -7.38
C PHE A 27 -1.94 6.78 -5.86
N GLY A 28 -0.96 7.53 -5.33
CA GLY A 28 -0.69 7.51 -3.89
C GLY A 28 -0.13 8.81 -3.33
N ILE A 29 -0.25 8.95 -2.02
CA ILE A 29 0.32 10.05 -1.24
C ILE A 29 1.14 9.43 -0.10
N PRO A 30 2.46 9.73 0.01
CA PRO A 30 3.27 9.23 1.10
C PRO A 30 2.73 9.70 2.46
N ILE A 31 2.63 8.78 3.42
CA ILE A 31 2.25 9.09 4.80
C ILE A 31 3.51 9.23 5.65
N CYS A 32 4.33 8.21 5.70
CA CYS A 32 5.58 8.19 6.46
C CYS A 32 6.49 7.03 6.05
N GLU A 33 7.76 7.12 6.43
CA GLU A 33 8.68 5.99 6.40
C GLU A 33 8.45 5.08 7.60
N LEU A 34 8.53 3.77 7.37
CA LEU A 34 8.55 2.74 8.40
C LEU A 34 9.97 2.16 8.53
N GLY A 35 10.11 0.98 9.13
CA GLY A 35 11.42 0.36 9.32
C GLY A 35 12.17 0.04 8.02
N VAL A 36 11.49 -0.64 7.09
CA VAL A 36 12.04 -1.06 5.79
C VAL A 36 11.12 -0.74 4.63
N SER A 37 10.10 0.08 4.84
CA SER A 37 9.07 0.37 3.84
C SER A 37 8.51 1.78 4.02
N THR A 38 7.76 2.23 3.03
CA THR A 38 6.99 3.48 3.06
C THR A 38 5.51 3.16 3.18
N LEU A 39 4.82 3.84 4.08
CA LEU A 39 3.36 3.81 4.17
C LEU A 39 2.79 4.89 3.25
N ILE A 40 1.88 4.49 2.37
CA ILE A 40 1.31 5.33 1.32
C ILE A 40 -0.21 5.26 1.41
N LEU A 41 -0.89 6.41 1.37
CA LEU A 41 -2.33 6.43 1.19
C LEU A 41 -2.66 6.19 -0.28
N PHE A 42 -3.50 5.21 -0.56
CA PHE A 42 -4.02 5.00 -1.92
C PHE A 42 -5.04 6.09 -2.24
N LYS A 43 -4.92 6.75 -3.39
CA LYS A 43 -5.79 7.89 -3.71
C LYS A 43 -7.24 7.50 -3.96
N GLU A 44 -7.48 6.34 -4.57
CA GLU A 44 -8.84 5.85 -4.75
C GLU A 44 -9.35 5.28 -3.41
N GLN A 45 -10.35 5.92 -2.85
CA GLN A 45 -10.86 5.69 -1.50
C GLN A 45 -12.27 5.10 -1.46
N SER A 46 -12.60 4.19 -2.40
CA SER A 46 -13.82 3.38 -2.31
C SER A 46 -13.87 2.60 -0.99
N HIS A 47 -12.69 2.19 -0.50
CA HIS A 47 -12.50 1.67 0.85
C HIS A 47 -11.77 2.73 1.67
N PRO A 48 -12.47 3.53 2.49
CA PRO A 48 -11.85 4.58 3.29
C PRO A 48 -10.73 4.06 4.17
N GLY A 49 -9.56 4.71 4.08
CA GLY A 49 -8.37 4.30 4.82
C GLY A 49 -7.48 3.28 4.09
N ARG A 50 -7.80 2.91 2.85
CA ARG A 50 -6.95 2.03 2.04
C ARG A 50 -5.56 2.60 1.89
N CYS A 51 -4.56 1.81 2.27
CA CYS A 51 -3.14 2.15 2.20
C CYS A 51 -2.35 1.09 1.45
N ILE A 52 -1.12 1.46 1.14
CA ILE A 52 -0.10 0.56 0.60
C ILE A 52 1.12 0.62 1.51
N VAL A 53 1.70 -0.54 1.82
CA VAL A 53 3.03 -0.66 2.42
C VAL A 53 3.97 -1.13 1.32
N ALA A 54 4.86 -0.24 0.87
CA ALA A 54 5.80 -0.52 -0.21
C ALA A 54 7.20 -0.77 0.36
N TYR A 55 7.79 -1.93 0.05
CA TYR A 55 9.15 -2.23 0.48
C TYR A 55 10.14 -1.22 -0.10
N ARG A 56 11.21 -0.92 0.63
CA ARG A 56 12.16 0.14 0.24
C ARG A 56 12.93 -0.13 -1.06
N ASP A 57 13.24 -1.41 -1.33
CA ASP A 57 14.07 -1.77 -2.47
C ASP A 57 13.22 -2.22 -3.67
N HIS A 58 13.79 -2.10 -4.86
CA HIS A 58 13.12 -2.47 -6.11
C HIS A 58 13.21 -3.97 -6.34
N VAL A 59 12.49 -4.73 -5.50
CA VAL A 59 12.33 -6.18 -5.60
C VAL A 59 10.90 -6.52 -5.96
N SER A 60 10.63 -7.73 -6.44
CA SER A 60 9.34 -8.10 -6.99
C SER A 60 8.42 -8.79 -5.99
N GLU A 61 8.98 -9.72 -5.23
CA GLU A 61 8.21 -10.62 -4.40
C GLU A 61 8.85 -10.85 -3.05
N ILE A 62 8.06 -11.37 -2.12
CA ILE A 62 8.52 -11.72 -0.77
C ILE A 62 9.65 -12.77 -0.82
N THR A 63 9.67 -13.60 -1.86
CA THR A 63 10.72 -14.61 -2.07
C THR A 63 12.07 -14.02 -2.46
N ASP A 64 12.11 -12.75 -2.83
CA ASP A 64 13.36 -12.03 -3.13
C ASP A 64 14.04 -11.52 -1.84
N LEU A 65 13.37 -11.62 -0.69
CA LEU A 65 13.85 -11.13 0.59
C LEU A 65 14.53 -12.24 1.41
N THR A 66 15.52 -11.87 2.21
CA THR A 66 16.04 -12.73 3.27
C THR A 66 14.99 -12.91 4.38
N ALA A 67 15.20 -13.86 5.25
CA ALA A 67 14.30 -14.09 6.40
C ALA A 67 14.22 -12.84 7.31
N GLU A 68 15.33 -12.16 7.53
CA GLU A 68 15.40 -10.95 8.34
C GLU A 68 14.63 -9.79 7.67
N GLU A 69 14.86 -9.56 6.38
CA GLU A 69 14.17 -8.53 5.59
C GLU A 69 12.66 -8.78 5.55
N ARG A 70 12.26 -10.03 5.30
CA ARG A 70 10.85 -10.44 5.31
C ARG A 70 10.19 -10.17 6.66
N ASN A 71 10.86 -10.51 7.76
CA ASN A 71 10.33 -10.29 9.10
C ASN A 71 10.19 -8.80 9.40
N ALA A 72 11.16 -7.98 9.01
CA ALA A 72 11.10 -6.53 9.15
C ALA A 72 9.97 -5.93 8.30
N PHE A 73 9.75 -6.40 7.09
CA PHE A 73 8.65 -5.99 6.24
C PHE A 73 7.29 -6.35 6.84
N MET A 74 7.16 -7.56 7.39
CA MET A 74 5.93 -7.98 8.05
C MET A 74 5.65 -7.14 9.31
N GLU A 75 6.67 -6.74 10.05
CA GLU A 75 6.51 -5.84 11.20
C GLU A 75 5.97 -4.47 10.76
N ASP A 76 6.43 -3.94 9.63
CA ASP A 76 5.91 -2.70 9.06
C ASP A 76 4.42 -2.84 8.67
N ILE A 77 4.06 -3.95 8.03
CA ILE A 77 2.66 -4.25 7.67
C ILE A 77 1.79 -4.35 8.94
N HIS A 78 2.28 -5.04 9.96
CA HIS A 78 1.60 -5.18 11.25
C HIS A 78 1.34 -3.81 11.88
N ARG A 79 2.36 -2.97 11.93
CA ARG A 79 2.28 -1.62 12.50
C ARG A 79 1.29 -0.74 11.73
N ALA A 80 1.34 -0.75 10.41
CA ALA A 80 0.40 -0.03 9.56
C ALA A 80 -1.04 -0.54 9.75
N ALA A 81 -1.23 -1.85 9.80
CA ALA A 81 -2.52 -2.46 10.02
C ALA A 81 -3.14 -2.06 11.36
N LYS A 82 -2.36 -2.04 12.43
CA LYS A 82 -2.82 -1.57 13.75
C LYS A 82 -3.27 -0.11 13.70
N ALA A 83 -2.51 0.75 13.03
CA ALA A 83 -2.86 2.16 12.89
C ALA A 83 -4.18 2.35 12.12
N ILE A 84 -4.37 1.61 11.03
CA ILE A 84 -5.60 1.63 10.23
C ILE A 84 -6.79 1.11 11.04
N HIS A 85 -6.62 0.01 11.77
CA HIS A 85 -7.67 -0.50 12.67
C HIS A 85 -8.07 0.54 13.74
N ALA A 86 -7.11 1.21 14.35
CA ALA A 86 -7.39 2.23 15.35
C ALA A 86 -8.10 3.46 14.76
N ALA A 87 -7.69 3.89 13.57
CA ALA A 87 -8.22 5.09 12.92
C ALA A 87 -9.60 4.87 12.29
N PHE A 88 -9.83 3.73 11.66
CA PHE A 88 -11.04 3.47 10.84
C PHE A 88 -11.98 2.40 11.40
N LYS A 89 -11.52 1.60 12.36
CA LYS A 89 -12.31 0.54 13.02
C LYS A 89 -13.02 -0.40 12.03
N PRO A 90 -12.34 -0.94 11.03
CA PRO A 90 -12.96 -1.87 10.10
C PRO A 90 -13.30 -3.20 10.78
N ASP A 91 -14.31 -3.90 10.26
CA ASP A 91 -14.63 -5.24 10.69
C ASP A 91 -13.58 -6.24 10.21
N LYS A 92 -12.98 -5.96 9.05
CA LYS A 92 -11.89 -6.76 8.48
C LYS A 92 -10.94 -5.89 7.68
N LEU A 93 -9.65 -6.19 7.76
CA LEU A 93 -8.65 -5.64 6.89
C LEU A 93 -8.22 -6.72 5.89
N ASN A 94 -8.35 -6.44 4.60
CA ASN A 94 -7.84 -7.33 3.56
C ASN A 94 -6.41 -6.93 3.19
N TYR A 95 -5.59 -7.93 2.92
CA TYR A 95 -4.19 -7.76 2.52
C TYR A 95 -4.01 -8.33 1.13
N GLY A 96 -3.42 -7.57 0.22
CA GLY A 96 -3.21 -8.04 -1.14
C GLY A 96 -1.87 -7.63 -1.69
N ALA A 97 -1.07 -8.60 -2.14
CA ALA A 97 0.19 -8.39 -2.81
C ALA A 97 0.06 -8.87 -4.27
N TYR A 98 0.22 -7.95 -5.19
CA TYR A 98 0.09 -8.18 -6.63
C TYR A 98 1.37 -7.67 -7.31
N GLY A 99 1.29 -7.18 -8.53
CA GLY A 99 2.44 -6.61 -9.22
C GLY A 99 2.84 -7.42 -10.44
N ASP A 100 1.86 -7.95 -11.15
CA ASP A 100 2.07 -8.73 -12.37
C ASP A 100 2.81 -7.90 -13.43
N THR A 101 2.52 -6.60 -13.48
CA THR A 101 3.08 -5.68 -14.48
C THR A 101 4.15 -4.75 -13.93
N GLY A 102 4.20 -4.56 -12.63
CA GLY A 102 5.16 -3.67 -11.94
C GLY A 102 6.07 -4.46 -11.02
N CYS A 103 7.39 -4.25 -11.15
CA CYS A 103 8.37 -4.93 -10.30
C CYS A 103 8.63 -4.09 -9.05
N HIS A 104 7.70 -4.11 -8.08
CA HIS A 104 7.95 -3.53 -6.77
C HIS A 104 7.09 -4.19 -5.70
N LEU A 105 7.73 -4.83 -4.74
CA LEU A 105 7.03 -5.50 -3.64
C LEU A 105 6.26 -4.50 -2.79
N HIS A 106 4.95 -4.66 -2.76
CA HIS A 106 4.05 -3.85 -1.96
C HIS A 106 2.82 -4.65 -1.54
N VAL A 107 2.19 -4.22 -0.47
CA VAL A 107 0.96 -4.85 0.03
C VAL A 107 -0.11 -3.78 0.21
N HIS A 108 -1.27 -4.01 -0.39
CA HIS A 108 -2.46 -3.20 -0.14
C HIS A 108 -3.11 -3.63 1.18
N LEU A 109 -3.48 -2.65 2.00
CA LEU A 109 -4.25 -2.83 3.22
C LEU A 109 -5.61 -2.15 3.00
N VAL A 110 -6.67 -2.95 2.95
CA VAL A 110 -7.99 -2.50 2.51
C VAL A 110 -9.03 -2.71 3.61
N PRO A 111 -9.48 -1.63 4.27
CA PRO A 111 -10.52 -1.72 5.29
C PRO A 111 -11.86 -2.14 4.68
N LYS A 112 -12.54 -3.05 5.34
CA LYS A 112 -13.89 -3.49 4.95
C LYS A 112 -14.82 -3.53 6.15
N TYR A 113 -16.10 -3.30 5.88
CA TYR A 113 -17.17 -3.28 6.87
C TYR A 113 -18.25 -4.26 6.45
N GLU A 114 -18.85 -4.98 7.43
CA GLU A 114 -19.92 -5.92 7.16
C GLU A 114 -21.09 -5.22 6.48
N GLY A 115 -21.56 -5.78 5.36
CA GLY A 115 -22.61 -5.18 4.54
C GLY A 115 -22.16 -4.02 3.66
N GLY A 116 -20.87 -3.63 3.72
CA GLY A 116 -20.30 -2.55 2.92
C GLY A 116 -19.72 -3.01 1.58
N GLU A 117 -18.96 -2.11 0.96
CA GLU A 117 -18.34 -2.29 -0.36
C GLU A 117 -17.52 -3.59 -0.42
N GLU A 118 -17.85 -4.44 -1.38
CA GLU A 118 -17.16 -5.71 -1.69
C GLU A 118 -17.01 -6.67 -0.50
N TRP A 119 -17.88 -6.58 0.52
CA TRP A 119 -17.87 -7.51 1.65
C TRP A 119 -18.12 -8.95 1.18
N GLY A 120 -17.29 -9.87 1.61
CA GLY A 120 -17.36 -11.28 1.24
C GLY A 120 -16.63 -11.64 -0.06
N GLY A 121 -16.07 -10.65 -0.75
CA GLY A 121 -15.31 -10.84 -2.00
C GLY A 121 -13.94 -10.22 -1.97
N VAL A 122 -13.25 -10.24 -3.11
CA VAL A 122 -11.97 -9.58 -3.33
C VAL A 122 -12.21 -8.11 -3.66
N PHE A 123 -11.36 -7.22 -3.16
CA PHE A 123 -11.43 -5.80 -3.52
C PHE A 123 -10.94 -5.56 -4.96
N ALA A 124 -11.57 -4.61 -5.65
CA ALA A 124 -11.11 -4.17 -6.96
C ALA A 124 -9.79 -3.42 -6.84
N MET A 125 -8.83 -3.69 -7.74
CA MET A 125 -7.52 -3.02 -7.70
C MET A 125 -7.65 -1.52 -7.96
N ASN A 126 -8.38 -1.14 -9.01
CA ASN A 126 -8.55 0.25 -9.44
C ASN A 126 -10.03 0.55 -9.70
N PRO A 127 -10.86 0.75 -8.66
CA PRO A 127 -12.30 1.03 -8.85
C PRO A 127 -12.57 2.31 -9.63
N GLY A 128 -11.75 3.35 -9.44
CA GLY A 128 -11.90 4.64 -10.14
C GLY A 128 -13.17 5.39 -9.78
N LYS A 129 -13.71 5.22 -8.58
CA LYS A 129 -15.01 5.74 -8.16
C LYS A 129 -14.92 6.92 -7.20
N VAL A 130 -14.05 6.83 -6.19
CA VAL A 130 -14.02 7.77 -5.06
C VAL A 130 -12.65 8.40 -4.93
N PHE A 131 -12.60 9.70 -5.15
CA PHE A 131 -11.41 10.52 -4.93
C PHE A 131 -11.76 11.64 -3.96
N LEU A 132 -10.85 11.95 -3.07
CA LEU A 132 -11.04 12.95 -2.03
C LEU A 132 -10.51 14.32 -2.49
N THR A 133 -10.90 15.36 -1.79
CA THR A 133 -10.24 16.68 -1.90
C THR A 133 -8.88 16.62 -1.21
N ASP A 134 -8.00 17.57 -1.49
CA ASP A 134 -6.70 17.68 -0.84
C ASP A 134 -6.83 17.77 0.69
N GLU A 135 -7.83 18.51 1.17
CA GLU A 135 -8.13 18.64 2.61
C GLU A 135 -8.56 17.31 3.22
N GLU A 136 -9.43 16.56 2.55
CA GLU A 136 -9.89 15.25 2.99
C GLU A 136 -8.75 14.22 3.02
N TYR A 137 -7.86 14.25 2.04
CA TYR A 137 -6.63 13.43 2.07
C TYR A 137 -5.75 13.77 3.26
N ALA A 138 -5.54 15.06 3.52
CA ALA A 138 -4.74 15.53 4.66
C ALA A 138 -5.33 15.07 6.00
N GLU A 139 -6.64 15.14 6.16
CA GLU A 139 -7.34 14.64 7.36
C GLU A 139 -7.20 13.11 7.53
N THR A 140 -7.38 12.38 6.45
CA THR A 140 -7.22 10.92 6.43
C THR A 140 -5.80 10.51 6.85
N ILE A 141 -4.80 11.18 6.29
CA ILE A 141 -3.38 10.97 6.63
C ILE A 141 -3.11 11.30 8.10
N ALA A 142 -3.63 12.42 8.58
CA ALA A 142 -3.47 12.83 9.98
C ALA A 142 -4.07 11.82 10.95
N ARG A 143 -5.23 11.26 10.64
CA ARG A 143 -5.87 10.20 11.43
C ARG A 143 -5.00 8.95 11.54
N ILE A 144 -4.38 8.55 10.45
CA ILE A 144 -3.50 7.38 10.43
C ILE A 144 -2.22 7.68 11.20
N ARG A 145 -1.58 8.82 10.94
CA ARG A 145 -0.35 9.23 11.66
C ARG A 145 -0.52 9.28 13.17
N ALA A 146 -1.66 9.73 13.64
CA ALA A 146 -1.96 9.81 15.06
C ALA A 146 -1.94 8.46 15.77
N GLN A 147 -2.04 7.36 15.03
CA GLN A 147 -2.06 5.98 15.55
C GLN A 147 -0.74 5.22 15.35
N LEU A 148 0.25 5.84 14.72
CA LEU A 148 1.56 5.22 14.47
C LEU A 148 2.55 5.34 15.68
#